data_fd903ef6063a9a6e443f50235a0170d4
#
_entry.id   fd903ef6063a9a6e443f50235a0170d4
#
_cell.length_a   1.000
_cell.length_b   1.000
_cell.length_c   1.000
_cell.angle_alpha   90.00
_cell.angle_beta   90.00
_cell.angle_gamma   90.00
#
_symmetry.space_group_name_H-M   'P 1'
#
loop_
_entity.id
_entity.type
_entity.pdbx_description
1 polymer ?
#
loop_
_entity_poly.entity_id
_entity_poly.type
_entity_poly.pdbx_seq_one_letter_code
_entity_poly.pdbx_strand_id
1 'polypeptide(L)'
;MRKLLLFIFLLPLLFSQRGLSQPVDSIDFYMLTCEPGNEVYSVYGHSAIRVVVRGTGRDIVYNWGLFDFDTPHFAFRFAKGKLDYMVGACSMKTFMEEYRVEKRSVWSQKINLTNGEKINLINRLDENMRQENIYYRYDFFYDNCATRVRDIIENSLTGSVSYPVEENEKTFRELIDQCQQRIPWLDFGADFLLGLPADKKATVRDEGFLPMLLMKNLGSATVNHSGKREPVMSSPSLILDMRDVAEKKPDVWILPLILYSLLVLVVLITFVFGIPILGKVSDWILFSLLIILSSQLEI
;
A
#
# COMPACT_ATOMS: atom_id res chain seq x y z
N MET A 1 5.86 -25.14 7.82
CA MET A 1 5.21 -25.66 6.61
C MET A 1 5.29 -24.57 5.57
N ARG A 2 6.11 -24.77 4.54
CA ARG A 2 6.33 -23.84 3.45
C ARG A 2 5.05 -23.65 2.64
N LYS A 3 4.37 -22.52 2.75
CA LYS A 3 3.33 -22.15 1.81
C LYS A 3 4.01 -21.56 0.58
N LEU A 4 4.13 -22.37 -0.43
CA LEU A 4 4.56 -22.05 -1.78
C LEU A 4 3.44 -21.20 -2.40
N LEU A 5 3.56 -19.88 -2.36
CA LEU A 5 2.80 -19.00 -3.24
C LEU A 5 3.45 -19.08 -4.64
N LEU A 6 3.07 -20.11 -5.37
CA LEU A 6 3.33 -20.25 -6.79
C LEU A 6 2.45 -19.22 -7.52
N PHE A 7 2.92 -17.98 -7.62
CA PHE A 7 2.41 -17.07 -8.64
C PHE A 7 2.87 -17.59 -9.99
N ILE A 8 1.95 -18.27 -10.67
CA ILE A 8 2.17 -18.76 -12.03
C ILE A 8 2.31 -17.55 -12.94
N PHE A 9 3.53 -17.30 -13.33
CA PHE A 9 3.90 -16.43 -14.45
C PHE A 9 3.41 -17.07 -15.74
N LEU A 10 2.15 -16.85 -16.12
CA LEU A 10 1.66 -17.19 -17.44
C LEU A 10 0.48 -16.30 -17.78
N LEU A 11 0.75 -15.14 -18.37
CA LEU A 11 0.00 -14.63 -19.52
C LEU A 11 0.57 -13.31 -20.10
N PRO A 12 1.74 -13.28 -20.73
CA PRO A 12 2.02 -12.20 -21.69
C PRO A 12 1.45 -12.47 -23.09
N LEU A 13 0.63 -13.51 -23.30
CA LEU A 13 0.28 -14.00 -24.63
C LEU A 13 -1.18 -13.79 -25.07
N LEU A 14 -1.99 -12.97 -24.38
CA LEU A 14 -3.37 -12.74 -24.80
C LEU A 14 -3.71 -11.28 -25.19
N PHE A 15 -2.75 -10.37 -25.19
CA PHE A 15 -2.87 -9.11 -25.92
C PHE A 15 -2.21 -9.20 -27.30
N SER A 16 -2.39 -10.32 -27.98
CA SER A 16 -2.29 -10.33 -29.45
C SER A 16 -3.32 -9.35 -29.98
N GLN A 17 -2.88 -8.39 -30.79
CA GLN A 17 -3.62 -7.34 -31.50
C GLN A 17 -4.89 -7.84 -32.22
N ARG A 18 -5.84 -8.40 -31.48
CA ARG A 18 -7.24 -8.44 -31.93
C ARG A 18 -7.88 -7.22 -31.31
N GLY A 19 -8.05 -6.20 -32.13
CA GLY A 19 -8.70 -4.97 -31.76
C GLY A 19 -9.89 -5.26 -30.85
N LEU A 20 -10.02 -4.51 -29.76
CA LEU A 20 -11.21 -4.50 -28.90
C LEU A 20 -12.42 -4.23 -29.79
N SER A 21 -13.03 -5.27 -30.35
CA SER A 21 -14.29 -5.16 -31.10
C SER A 21 -15.47 -4.92 -30.16
N GLN A 22 -15.21 -4.80 -28.86
CA GLN A 22 -16.21 -4.51 -27.85
C GLN A 22 -16.36 -2.99 -27.69
N PRO A 23 -17.59 -2.47 -27.67
CA PRO A 23 -17.82 -1.07 -27.41
C PRO A 23 -17.22 -0.68 -26.05
N VAL A 24 -16.53 0.45 -25.97
CA VAL A 24 -15.93 0.97 -24.71
C VAL A 24 -17.00 1.12 -23.61
N ASP A 25 -18.25 1.35 -23.99
CA ASP A 25 -19.40 1.36 -23.10
C ASP A 25 -19.60 0.04 -22.33
N SER A 26 -19.13 -1.09 -22.85
CA SER A 26 -19.23 -2.38 -22.18
C SER A 26 -18.17 -2.62 -21.12
N ILE A 27 -17.22 -1.68 -20.92
CA ILE A 27 -16.15 -1.81 -19.96
C ILE A 27 -16.46 -0.97 -18.72
N ASP A 28 -16.45 -1.61 -17.57
CA ASP A 28 -16.58 -0.97 -16.27
C ASP A 28 -15.28 -1.09 -15.46
N PHE A 29 -14.94 -0.03 -14.75
CA PHE A 29 -13.75 0.05 -13.90
C PHE A 29 -14.15 0.27 -12.45
N TYR A 30 -13.42 -0.42 -11.57
CA TYR A 30 -13.63 -0.31 -10.13
C TYR A 30 -12.30 -0.19 -9.41
N MET A 31 -12.26 0.65 -8.39
CA MET A 31 -11.20 0.58 -7.39
C MET A 31 -11.60 -0.45 -6.34
N LEU A 32 -10.70 -1.37 -6.06
CA LEU A 32 -10.80 -2.33 -4.97
C LEU A 32 -9.95 -1.83 -3.80
N THR A 33 -10.50 -1.93 -2.60
CA THR A 33 -9.80 -1.62 -1.35
C THR A 33 -9.92 -2.79 -0.41
N CYS A 34 -8.79 -3.32 0.02
CA CYS A 34 -8.71 -4.43 0.95
C CYS A 34 -8.34 -3.91 2.33
N GLU A 35 -9.11 -4.33 3.33
CA GLU A 35 -8.88 -3.92 4.71
C GLU A 35 -7.48 -4.37 5.21
N PRO A 36 -6.94 -3.68 6.24
CA PRO A 36 -5.70 -4.08 6.90
C PRO A 36 -5.72 -5.56 7.35
N GLY A 37 -4.56 -6.21 7.24
CA GLY A 37 -4.33 -7.58 7.73
C GLY A 37 -3.44 -7.60 8.97
N ASN A 38 -3.08 -8.82 9.39
CA ASN A 38 -2.27 -9.03 10.59
C ASN A 38 -0.76 -9.14 10.31
N GLU A 39 -0.39 -9.31 9.05
CA GLU A 39 1.02 -9.42 8.66
C GLU A 39 1.61 -8.03 8.36
N VAL A 40 2.91 -7.86 8.60
CA VAL A 40 3.62 -6.59 8.46
C VAL A 40 3.37 -5.94 7.08
N TYR A 41 3.39 -6.73 6.00
CA TYR A 41 3.16 -6.25 4.64
C TYR A 41 1.70 -5.88 4.35
N SER A 42 0.76 -6.33 5.18
CA SER A 42 -0.68 -6.14 4.95
C SER A 42 -1.34 -5.17 5.91
N VAL A 43 -0.61 -4.68 6.93
CA VAL A 43 -1.14 -3.85 8.02
C VAL A 43 -1.75 -2.52 7.53
N TYR A 44 -1.32 -2.04 6.38
CA TYR A 44 -1.82 -0.79 5.80
C TYR A 44 -3.00 -0.99 4.84
N GLY A 45 -3.38 -2.24 4.58
CA GLY A 45 -4.38 -2.55 3.57
C GLY A 45 -3.78 -2.71 2.17
N HIS A 46 -4.64 -2.68 1.14
CA HIS A 46 -4.21 -2.75 -0.26
C HIS A 46 -5.21 -2.07 -1.19
N SER A 47 -4.75 -1.54 -2.33
CA SER A 47 -5.59 -0.98 -3.39
C SER A 47 -5.25 -1.60 -4.73
N ALA A 48 -6.28 -1.82 -5.57
CA ALA A 48 -6.15 -2.40 -6.89
C ALA A 48 -7.20 -1.82 -7.86
N ILE A 49 -7.01 -2.00 -9.17
CA ILE A 49 -7.98 -1.63 -10.20
C ILE A 49 -8.56 -2.90 -10.81
N ARG A 50 -9.88 -3.04 -10.77
CA ARG A 50 -10.64 -4.10 -11.43
C ARG A 50 -11.23 -3.60 -12.73
N VAL A 51 -11.10 -4.38 -13.78
CA VAL A 51 -11.65 -4.13 -15.12
C VAL A 51 -12.60 -5.25 -15.48
N VAL A 52 -13.86 -4.91 -15.74
CA VAL A 52 -14.92 -5.85 -16.14
C VAL A 52 -15.35 -5.54 -17.56
N VAL A 53 -15.27 -6.52 -18.46
CA VAL A 53 -15.81 -6.41 -19.81
C VAL A 53 -17.13 -7.18 -19.89
N ARG A 54 -18.24 -6.44 -19.85
CA ARG A 54 -19.58 -7.02 -19.84
C ARG A 54 -19.81 -7.91 -21.05
N GLY A 55 -20.46 -9.05 -20.83
CA GLY A 55 -20.81 -10.00 -21.90
C GLY A 55 -19.67 -10.91 -22.36
N THR A 56 -18.44 -10.76 -21.85
CA THR A 56 -17.29 -11.60 -22.26
C THR A 56 -16.77 -12.53 -21.17
N GLY A 57 -17.20 -12.34 -19.92
CA GLY A 57 -16.66 -13.03 -18.76
C GLY A 57 -15.26 -12.57 -18.35
N ARG A 58 -14.69 -11.53 -19.00
CA ARG A 58 -13.40 -10.95 -18.59
C ARG A 58 -13.58 -10.08 -17.36
N ASP A 59 -12.89 -10.45 -16.28
CA ASP A 59 -12.92 -9.80 -14.98
C ASP A 59 -11.51 -9.90 -14.39
N ILE A 60 -10.73 -8.82 -14.55
CA ILE A 60 -9.29 -8.78 -14.31
C ILE A 60 -9.00 -7.72 -13.26
N VAL A 61 -8.10 -8.03 -12.33
CA VAL A 61 -7.60 -7.11 -11.30
C VAL A 61 -6.12 -6.82 -11.56
N TYR A 62 -5.79 -5.55 -11.64
CA TYR A 62 -4.43 -5.02 -11.73
C TYR A 62 -3.96 -4.64 -10.33
N ASN A 63 -2.83 -5.22 -9.91
CA ASN A 63 -2.23 -5.06 -8.60
C ASN A 63 -0.85 -4.43 -8.71
N TRP A 64 -0.57 -3.43 -7.89
CA TRP A 64 0.76 -2.86 -7.68
C TRP A 64 1.28 -3.26 -6.30
N GLY A 65 2.59 -3.24 -6.14
CA GLY A 65 3.20 -3.62 -4.85
C GLY A 65 3.45 -5.12 -4.71
N LEU A 66 3.41 -5.86 -5.82
CA LEU A 66 3.84 -7.25 -5.82
C LEU A 66 5.37 -7.31 -5.71
N PHE A 67 5.89 -8.26 -4.96
CA PHE A 67 7.32 -8.48 -4.79
C PHE A 67 7.63 -9.97 -4.63
N ASP A 68 8.89 -10.32 -4.87
CA ASP A 68 9.36 -11.69 -4.78
C ASP A 68 10.18 -11.88 -3.50
N PHE A 69 9.68 -12.73 -2.59
CA PHE A 69 10.37 -13.09 -1.36
C PHE A 69 11.66 -13.88 -1.57
N ASP A 70 11.81 -14.54 -2.73
CA ASP A 70 13.01 -15.30 -3.08
C ASP A 70 14.16 -14.39 -3.59
N THR A 71 13.92 -13.08 -3.67
CA THR A 71 14.96 -12.09 -3.99
C THR A 71 16.15 -12.22 -3.03
N PRO A 72 17.40 -12.39 -3.53
CA PRO A 72 18.57 -12.47 -2.68
C PRO A 72 18.69 -11.28 -1.72
N HIS A 73 18.94 -11.56 -0.44
CA HIS A 73 19.01 -10.54 0.62
C HIS A 73 17.73 -9.72 0.81
N PHE A 74 16.57 -10.34 0.59
CA PHE A 74 15.25 -9.68 0.64
C PHE A 74 15.10 -8.72 1.84
N ALA A 75 15.30 -9.21 3.08
CA ALA A 75 15.12 -8.40 4.29
C ALA A 75 16.01 -7.15 4.32
N PHE A 76 17.26 -7.28 3.84
CA PHE A 76 18.20 -6.18 3.79
C PHE A 76 17.86 -5.16 2.69
N ARG A 77 17.43 -5.64 1.52
CA ARG A 77 16.96 -4.77 0.43
C ARG A 77 15.67 -4.05 0.79
N PHE A 78 14.76 -4.76 1.45
CA PHE A 78 13.52 -4.19 1.97
C PHE A 78 13.80 -3.06 2.97
N ALA A 79 14.65 -3.33 3.99
CA ALA A 79 15.01 -2.35 5.01
C ALA A 79 15.73 -1.11 4.44
N LYS A 80 16.45 -1.27 3.30
CA LYS A 80 17.12 -0.16 2.59
C LYS A 80 16.23 0.52 1.54
N GLY A 81 14.96 0.17 1.41
CA GLY A 81 14.09 0.69 0.35
C GLY A 81 14.60 0.37 -1.07
N LYS A 82 15.40 -0.72 -1.23
CA LYS A 82 16.02 -1.12 -2.50
C LYS A 82 15.40 -2.38 -3.10
N LEU A 83 14.20 -2.73 -2.67
CA LEU A 83 13.45 -3.84 -3.25
C LEU A 83 12.69 -3.33 -4.49
N ASP A 84 12.83 -4.06 -5.59
CA ASP A 84 12.03 -3.79 -6.78
C ASP A 84 10.65 -4.43 -6.60
N TYR A 85 9.62 -3.63 -6.75
CA TYR A 85 8.22 -4.05 -6.75
C TYR A 85 7.72 -4.12 -8.19
N MET A 86 6.61 -4.84 -8.40
CA MET A 86 6.06 -5.00 -9.73
C MET A 86 4.54 -4.79 -9.75
N VAL A 87 4.03 -4.46 -10.95
CA VAL A 87 2.62 -4.58 -11.28
C VAL A 87 2.35 -5.97 -11.85
N GLY A 88 1.18 -6.52 -11.53
CA GLY A 88 0.70 -7.76 -12.10
C GLY A 88 -0.81 -7.76 -12.28
N ALA A 89 -1.32 -8.72 -13.02
CA ALA A 89 -2.76 -8.89 -13.23
C ALA A 89 -3.18 -10.32 -12.93
N CYS A 90 -4.35 -10.46 -12.30
CA CYS A 90 -4.96 -11.76 -12.03
C CYS A 90 -6.48 -11.73 -12.27
N SER A 91 -7.13 -12.89 -12.26
CA SER A 91 -8.59 -12.94 -12.31
C SER A 91 -9.20 -12.43 -11.00
N MET A 92 -10.40 -11.83 -11.06
CA MET A 92 -11.14 -11.45 -9.87
C MET A 92 -11.37 -12.65 -8.93
N LYS A 93 -11.55 -13.84 -9.47
CA LYS A 93 -11.69 -15.08 -8.69
C LYS A 93 -10.44 -15.35 -7.84
N THR A 94 -9.26 -15.27 -8.45
CA THR A 94 -7.97 -15.48 -7.77
C THR A 94 -7.76 -14.42 -6.69
N PHE A 95 -8.03 -13.15 -7.01
CA PHE A 95 -7.95 -12.05 -6.07
C PHE A 95 -8.84 -12.26 -4.84
N MET A 96 -10.11 -12.60 -5.04
CA MET A 96 -11.05 -12.82 -3.94
C MET A 96 -10.67 -14.03 -3.06
N GLU A 97 -10.08 -15.07 -3.66
CA GLU A 97 -9.64 -16.24 -2.90
C GLU A 97 -8.46 -15.92 -1.96
N GLU A 98 -7.52 -15.10 -2.42
CA GLU A 98 -6.40 -14.61 -1.60
C GLU A 98 -6.92 -13.91 -0.34
N TYR A 99 -7.85 -12.96 -0.49
CA TYR A 99 -8.39 -12.19 0.65
C TYR A 99 -9.31 -13.02 1.57
N ARG A 100 -9.96 -14.07 1.05
CA ARG A 100 -10.64 -15.06 1.92
C ARG A 100 -9.66 -15.82 2.79
N VAL A 101 -8.55 -16.29 2.22
CA VAL A 101 -7.50 -17.01 2.95
C VAL A 101 -6.86 -16.10 4.00
N GLU A 102 -6.63 -14.83 3.66
CA GLU A 102 -6.07 -13.83 4.58
C GLU A 102 -7.09 -13.30 5.60
N LYS A 103 -8.36 -13.67 5.49
CA LYS A 103 -9.47 -13.19 6.34
C LYS A 103 -9.60 -11.67 6.35
N ARG A 104 -9.50 -11.05 5.18
CA ARG A 104 -9.56 -9.60 4.98
C ARG A 104 -10.76 -9.23 4.13
N SER A 105 -11.48 -8.20 4.53
CA SER A 105 -12.63 -7.69 3.77
C SER A 105 -12.17 -6.92 2.53
N VAL A 106 -13.01 -6.94 1.49
CA VAL A 106 -12.77 -6.23 0.23
C VAL A 106 -13.94 -5.32 -0.09
N TRP A 107 -13.64 -4.07 -0.35
CA TRP A 107 -14.55 -3.03 -0.80
C TRP A 107 -14.36 -2.76 -2.28
N SER A 108 -15.43 -2.32 -2.95
CA SER A 108 -15.43 -1.97 -4.37
C SER A 108 -16.14 -0.66 -4.59
N GLN A 109 -15.54 0.25 -5.36
CA GLN A 109 -16.15 1.50 -5.81
C GLN A 109 -16.04 1.60 -7.32
N LYS A 110 -17.17 1.82 -8.01
CA LYS A 110 -17.16 2.05 -9.45
C LYS A 110 -16.54 3.42 -9.74
N ILE A 111 -15.62 3.47 -10.71
CA ILE A 111 -15.01 4.70 -11.20
C ILE A 111 -15.92 5.30 -12.27
N ASN A 112 -16.34 6.55 -12.09
CA ASN A 112 -17.24 7.24 -13.00
C ASN A 112 -16.41 7.88 -14.12
N LEU A 113 -16.38 7.26 -15.29
CA LEU A 113 -15.58 7.65 -16.44
C LEU A 113 -16.42 7.87 -17.67
N THR A 114 -16.15 8.92 -18.42
CA THR A 114 -16.58 9.08 -19.80
C THR A 114 -15.89 8.04 -20.69
N ASN A 115 -16.39 7.82 -21.91
CA ASN A 115 -15.77 6.88 -22.84
C ASN A 115 -14.32 7.24 -23.21
N GLY A 116 -14.02 8.53 -23.32
CA GLY A 116 -12.64 9.00 -23.56
C GLY A 116 -11.72 8.65 -22.38
N GLU A 117 -12.20 8.85 -21.15
CA GLU A 117 -11.44 8.54 -19.94
C GLU A 117 -11.26 7.04 -19.72
N LYS A 118 -12.24 6.21 -20.12
CA LYS A 118 -12.07 4.76 -20.15
C LYS A 118 -10.93 4.33 -21.07
N ILE A 119 -10.82 4.95 -22.26
CA ILE A 119 -9.72 4.69 -23.20
C ILE A 119 -8.39 5.14 -22.57
N ASN A 120 -8.35 6.32 -21.93
CA ASN A 120 -7.16 6.80 -21.25
C ASN A 120 -6.71 5.80 -20.16
N LEU A 121 -7.65 5.30 -19.36
CA LEU A 121 -7.35 4.35 -18.29
C LEU A 121 -6.84 3.01 -18.84
N ILE A 122 -7.43 2.48 -19.92
CA ILE A 122 -6.93 1.28 -20.61
C ILE A 122 -5.50 1.49 -21.06
N ASN A 123 -5.22 2.58 -21.76
CA ASN A 123 -3.89 2.88 -22.27
C ASN A 123 -2.84 2.97 -21.15
N ARG A 124 -3.21 3.54 -19.99
CA ARG A 124 -2.32 3.61 -18.83
C ARG A 124 -2.09 2.26 -18.18
N LEU A 125 -3.11 1.41 -18.10
CA LEU A 125 -2.96 0.05 -17.60
C LEU A 125 -2.05 -0.76 -18.53
N ASP A 126 -2.26 -0.66 -19.85
CA ASP A 126 -1.41 -1.33 -20.86
C ASP A 126 0.04 -0.82 -20.80
N GLU A 127 0.24 0.50 -20.62
CA GLU A 127 1.57 1.09 -20.43
C GLU A 127 2.28 0.53 -19.19
N ASN A 128 1.59 0.41 -18.06
CA ASN A 128 2.15 -0.16 -16.83
C ASN A 128 2.51 -1.64 -16.97
N MET A 129 1.78 -2.37 -17.82
CA MET A 129 2.01 -3.80 -18.05
C MET A 129 3.10 -4.10 -19.09
N ARG A 130 3.70 -3.08 -19.72
CA ARG A 130 4.85 -3.28 -20.60
C ARG A 130 6.06 -3.77 -19.82
N GLN A 131 6.85 -4.63 -20.42
CA GLN A 131 7.99 -5.26 -19.75
C GLN A 131 8.99 -4.25 -19.16
N GLU A 132 9.19 -3.12 -19.81
CA GLU A 132 10.03 -2.04 -19.34
C GLU A 132 9.47 -1.25 -18.15
N ASN A 133 8.14 -1.32 -17.91
CA ASN A 133 7.42 -0.56 -16.87
C ASN A 133 6.89 -1.44 -15.73
N ILE A 134 6.98 -2.77 -15.85
CA ILE A 134 6.46 -3.71 -14.85
C ILE A 134 7.13 -3.50 -13.50
N TYR A 135 8.44 -3.26 -13.49
CA TYR A 135 9.20 -3.07 -12.26
C TYR A 135 9.33 -1.60 -11.92
N TYR A 136 9.20 -1.31 -10.63
CA TYR A 136 9.37 0.05 -10.11
C TYR A 136 9.96 0.06 -8.71
N ARG A 137 10.56 1.19 -8.33
CA ARG A 137 11.06 1.40 -6.99
C ARG A 137 9.92 1.85 -6.09
N TYR A 138 9.66 1.09 -5.06
CA TYR A 138 8.61 1.40 -4.11
C TYR A 138 9.04 2.56 -3.20
N ASP A 139 8.15 3.53 -3.05
CA ASP A 139 8.24 4.57 -2.02
C ASP A 139 6.98 4.47 -1.15
N PHE A 140 7.18 4.33 0.14
CA PHE A 140 6.08 4.09 1.07
C PHE A 140 5.04 5.20 1.07
N PHE A 141 5.46 6.46 0.92
CA PHE A 141 4.57 7.63 0.93
C PHE A 141 4.08 8.03 -0.46
N TYR A 142 4.93 7.93 -1.48
CA TYR A 142 4.72 8.59 -2.76
C TYR A 142 4.58 7.65 -3.96
N ASP A 143 5.05 6.39 -3.86
CA ASP A 143 4.98 5.43 -4.97
C ASP A 143 4.68 3.99 -4.48
N ASN A 144 3.47 3.80 -3.93
CA ASN A 144 2.98 2.53 -3.40
C ASN A 144 1.74 2.04 -4.16
N CYS A 145 1.12 0.92 -3.72
CA CYS A 145 -0.07 0.36 -4.36
C CYS A 145 -1.26 1.35 -4.39
N ALA A 146 -1.44 2.15 -3.34
CA ALA A 146 -2.55 3.09 -3.25
C ALA A 146 -2.28 4.36 -4.08
N THR A 147 -1.08 4.96 -3.98
CA THR A 147 -0.72 6.15 -4.75
C THR A 147 -0.70 5.87 -6.25
N ARG A 148 -0.22 4.69 -6.70
CA ARG A 148 -0.27 4.30 -8.11
C ARG A 148 -1.69 4.16 -8.62
N VAL A 149 -2.58 3.53 -7.84
CA VAL A 149 -4.01 3.45 -8.18
C VAL A 149 -4.63 4.85 -8.28
N ARG A 150 -4.37 5.72 -7.29
CA ARG A 150 -4.82 7.11 -7.30
C ARG A 150 -4.36 7.84 -8.56
N ASP A 151 -3.06 7.81 -8.81
CA ASP A 151 -2.45 8.59 -9.88
C ASP A 151 -2.88 8.09 -11.27
N ILE A 152 -3.07 6.78 -11.46
CA ILE A 152 -3.62 6.23 -12.69
C ILE A 152 -5.05 6.71 -12.90
N ILE A 153 -5.89 6.70 -11.87
CA ILE A 153 -7.28 7.17 -11.96
C ILE A 153 -7.29 8.67 -12.27
N GLU A 154 -6.63 9.49 -11.46
CA GLU A 154 -6.59 10.95 -11.65
C GLU A 154 -6.08 11.35 -13.04
N ASN A 155 -4.98 10.73 -13.46
CA ASN A 155 -4.38 11.02 -14.77
C ASN A 155 -5.20 10.49 -15.96
N SER A 156 -6.20 9.66 -15.74
CA SER A 156 -7.12 9.20 -16.78
C SER A 156 -8.29 10.14 -16.98
N LEU A 157 -8.60 10.98 -15.99
CA LEU A 157 -9.67 11.98 -16.03
C LEU A 157 -9.27 13.16 -16.90
N THR A 158 -10.25 13.73 -17.59
CA THR A 158 -10.06 14.92 -18.47
C THR A 158 -10.34 16.23 -17.75
N GLY A 159 -10.99 16.16 -16.58
CA GLY A 159 -11.29 17.30 -15.72
C GLY A 159 -10.31 17.45 -14.55
N SER A 160 -10.38 18.57 -13.85
CA SER A 160 -9.65 18.80 -12.61
C SER A 160 -10.33 18.07 -11.44
N VAL A 161 -9.56 17.26 -10.70
CA VAL A 161 -10.02 16.59 -9.50
C VAL A 161 -9.92 17.54 -8.30
N SER A 162 -10.99 17.60 -7.51
CA SER A 162 -11.06 18.39 -6.28
C SER A 162 -11.36 17.47 -5.10
N TYR A 163 -10.49 17.48 -4.12
CA TYR A 163 -10.66 16.79 -2.85
C TYR A 163 -11.41 17.67 -1.84
N PRO A 164 -12.10 17.08 -0.85
CA PRO A 164 -12.62 17.84 0.28
C PRO A 164 -11.50 18.58 1.01
N VAL A 165 -11.80 19.71 1.60
CA VAL A 165 -10.85 20.42 2.46
C VAL A 165 -11.07 19.93 3.88
N GLU A 166 -10.00 19.45 4.53
CA GLU A 166 -10.01 19.14 5.98
C GLU A 166 -9.20 20.23 6.73
N GLU A 167 -9.75 20.72 7.83
CA GLU A 167 -9.12 21.79 8.63
C GLU A 167 -7.93 21.28 9.48
N ASN A 168 -7.93 19.97 9.83
CA ASN A 168 -6.91 19.34 10.67
C ASN A 168 -6.07 18.36 9.87
N GLU A 169 -5.05 18.87 9.20
CA GLU A 169 -4.06 18.02 8.51
C GLU A 169 -3.21 17.25 9.52
N LYS A 170 -3.21 15.92 9.38
CA LYS A 170 -2.32 15.01 10.12
C LYS A 170 -0.98 14.89 9.43
N THR A 171 0.04 14.54 10.19
CA THR A 171 1.32 14.14 9.63
C THR A 171 1.23 12.71 9.07
N PHE A 172 2.14 12.36 8.15
CA PHE A 172 2.23 10.98 7.65
C PHE A 172 2.43 10.00 8.82
N ARG A 173 3.22 10.37 9.85
CA ARG A 173 3.43 9.56 11.06
C ARG A 173 2.13 9.30 11.79
N GLU A 174 1.35 10.34 12.11
CA GLU A 174 0.07 10.17 12.81
C GLU A 174 -0.92 9.28 12.06
N LEU A 175 -0.86 9.27 10.71
CA LEU A 175 -1.68 8.40 9.89
C LEU A 175 -1.20 6.94 9.94
N ILE A 176 0.11 6.71 9.94
CA ILE A 176 0.73 5.39 10.06
C ILE A 176 0.44 4.78 11.42
N ASP A 177 0.63 5.54 12.49
CA ASP A 177 0.40 5.11 13.88
C ASP A 177 -1.01 4.57 14.06
N GLN A 178 -2.02 5.20 13.42
CA GLN A 178 -3.40 4.70 13.46
C GLN A 178 -3.56 3.28 12.87
N CYS A 179 -2.73 2.92 11.89
CA CYS A 179 -2.74 1.58 11.31
C CYS A 179 -1.98 0.56 12.18
N GLN A 180 -0.97 1.04 12.90
CA GLN A 180 -0.01 0.19 13.64
C GLN A 180 -0.35 -0.02 15.10
N GLN A 181 -1.35 0.69 15.66
CA GLN A 181 -1.74 0.64 17.08
C GLN A 181 -1.82 -0.77 17.69
N ARG A 182 -2.11 -1.78 16.87
CA ARG A 182 -2.22 -3.18 17.31
C ARG A 182 -0.92 -3.99 17.19
N ILE A 183 0.16 -3.37 16.68
CA ILE A 183 1.44 -4.04 16.45
C ILE A 183 2.57 -3.15 16.98
N PRO A 184 2.75 -3.06 18.31
CA PRO A 184 3.65 -2.10 18.96
C PRO A 184 5.10 -2.17 18.48
N TRP A 185 5.58 -3.37 18.13
CA TRP A 185 6.94 -3.55 17.60
C TRP A 185 7.10 -2.98 16.19
N LEU A 186 6.05 -3.04 15.38
CA LEU A 186 6.06 -2.43 14.06
C LEU A 186 6.02 -0.91 14.17
N ASP A 187 5.16 -0.39 15.07
CA ASP A 187 5.03 1.02 15.37
C ASP A 187 6.38 1.62 15.80
N PHE A 188 6.99 1.02 16.82
CA PHE A 188 8.32 1.42 17.30
C PHE A 188 9.39 1.36 16.20
N GLY A 189 9.41 0.27 15.40
CA GLY A 189 10.36 0.10 14.32
C GLY A 189 10.13 1.07 13.16
N ALA A 190 8.89 1.32 12.79
CA ALA A 190 8.52 2.27 11.74
C ALA A 190 8.87 3.70 12.13
N ASP A 191 8.58 4.11 13.35
CA ASP A 191 8.96 5.42 13.88
C ASP A 191 10.45 5.69 13.77
N PHE A 192 11.24 4.68 14.08
CA PHE A 192 12.69 4.78 14.01
C PHE A 192 13.19 4.82 12.55
N LEU A 193 12.59 4.04 11.64
CA LEU A 193 13.03 3.90 10.25
C LEU A 193 12.57 5.02 9.33
N LEU A 194 11.36 5.56 9.55
CA LEU A 194 10.77 6.56 8.65
C LEU A 194 11.37 7.97 8.83
N GLY A 195 11.91 8.27 10.01
CA GLY A 195 12.59 9.52 10.29
C GLY A 195 11.74 10.79 10.07
N LEU A 196 12.41 11.92 9.85
CA LEU A 196 11.79 13.25 9.69
C LEU A 196 10.78 13.39 8.51
N PRO A 197 10.93 12.69 7.37
CA PRO A 197 9.93 12.80 6.30
C PRO A 197 8.51 12.42 6.73
N ALA A 198 8.36 11.53 7.73
CA ALA A 198 7.06 11.14 8.27
C ALA A 198 6.37 12.24 9.09
N ASP A 199 7.10 13.25 9.55
CA ASP A 199 6.56 14.37 10.37
C ASP A 199 5.99 15.51 9.50
N LYS A 200 6.08 15.37 8.17
CA LYS A 200 5.44 16.30 7.24
C LYS A 200 3.92 16.13 7.28
N LYS A 201 3.19 17.24 7.20
CA LYS A 201 1.73 17.23 7.07
C LYS A 201 1.32 16.67 5.72
N ALA A 202 0.33 15.79 5.73
CA ALA A 202 -0.28 15.20 4.55
C ALA A 202 -1.55 15.99 4.18
N THR A 203 -1.64 16.43 2.92
CA THR A 203 -2.91 16.93 2.39
C THR A 203 -3.91 15.79 2.25
N VAL A 204 -5.21 16.08 2.10
CA VAL A 204 -6.26 15.05 1.88
C VAL A 204 -5.90 14.13 0.69
N ARG A 205 -5.26 14.67 -0.35
CA ARG A 205 -4.75 13.87 -1.46
C ARG A 205 -3.59 12.97 -1.04
N ASP A 206 -2.66 13.49 -0.23
CA ASP A 206 -1.50 12.75 0.24
C ASP A 206 -1.90 11.60 1.18
N GLU A 207 -2.90 11.78 2.05
CA GLU A 207 -3.47 10.72 2.89
C GLU A 207 -3.85 9.46 2.09
N GLY A 208 -4.13 9.62 0.79
CA GLY A 208 -4.40 8.53 -0.14
C GLY A 208 -3.22 7.57 -0.37
N PHE A 209 -2.07 7.74 0.32
CA PHE A 209 -1.03 6.72 0.38
C PHE A 209 -1.48 5.49 1.20
N LEU A 210 -2.48 5.66 2.08
CA LEU A 210 -3.13 4.58 2.81
C LEU A 210 -4.42 4.14 2.09
N PRO A 211 -4.57 2.86 1.76
CA PRO A 211 -5.70 2.35 0.99
C PRO A 211 -7.08 2.72 1.51
N MET A 212 -7.31 2.63 2.83
CA MET A 212 -8.59 2.97 3.44
C MET A 212 -8.90 4.47 3.35
N LEU A 213 -7.88 5.33 3.47
CA LEU A 213 -8.03 6.78 3.30
C LEU A 213 -8.18 7.14 1.82
N LEU A 214 -7.49 6.43 0.91
CA LEU A 214 -7.73 6.60 -0.53
C LEU A 214 -9.18 6.30 -0.87
N MET A 215 -9.74 5.22 -0.35
CA MET A 215 -11.16 4.85 -0.54
C MET A 215 -12.10 5.98 -0.09
N LYS A 216 -11.86 6.54 1.10
CA LYS A 216 -12.63 7.65 1.66
C LYS A 216 -12.49 8.92 0.82
N ASN A 217 -11.25 9.34 0.61
CA ASN A 217 -10.93 10.67 0.07
C ASN A 217 -11.23 10.77 -1.43
N LEU A 218 -10.87 9.75 -2.22
CA LEU A 218 -11.19 9.70 -3.64
C LEU A 218 -12.69 9.41 -3.86
N GLY A 219 -13.33 8.65 -2.95
CA GLY A 219 -14.78 8.45 -2.96
C GLY A 219 -15.58 9.71 -2.68
N SER A 220 -14.99 10.70 -2.02
CA SER A 220 -15.58 12.02 -1.75
C SER A 220 -15.10 13.10 -2.74
N ALA A 221 -14.14 12.78 -3.60
CA ALA A 221 -13.61 13.70 -4.59
C ALA A 221 -14.59 13.92 -5.74
N THR A 222 -14.50 15.10 -6.35
CA THR A 222 -15.28 15.47 -7.54
C THR A 222 -14.35 15.83 -8.69
N VAL A 223 -14.82 15.56 -9.90
CA VAL A 223 -14.14 15.99 -11.13
C VAL A 223 -14.98 17.07 -11.81
N ASN A 224 -14.31 18.09 -12.35
CA ASN A 224 -14.98 19.17 -13.07
C ASN A 224 -14.81 18.98 -14.59
N HIS A 225 -15.88 18.56 -15.25
CA HIS A 225 -15.96 18.48 -16.70
C HIS A 225 -16.68 19.73 -17.25
N SER A 226 -15.90 20.70 -17.77
CA SER A 226 -16.47 21.90 -18.43
C SER A 226 -17.50 22.67 -17.59
N GLY A 227 -17.27 22.78 -16.27
CA GLY A 227 -18.13 23.49 -15.33
C GLY A 227 -19.14 22.62 -14.59
N LYS A 228 -19.29 21.34 -14.96
CA LYS A 228 -20.14 20.37 -14.25
C LYS A 228 -19.30 19.56 -13.28
N ARG A 229 -19.61 19.60 -11.99
CA ARG A 229 -19.00 18.76 -10.97
C ARG A 229 -19.71 17.43 -10.87
N GLU A 230 -18.94 16.34 -10.98
CA GLU A 230 -19.41 14.98 -10.87
C GLU A 230 -18.55 14.20 -9.88
N PRO A 231 -19.13 13.23 -9.13
CA PRO A 231 -18.31 12.40 -8.22
C PRO A 231 -17.34 11.53 -9.04
N VAL A 232 -16.09 11.42 -8.58
CA VAL A 232 -15.09 10.56 -9.22
C VAL A 232 -15.48 9.10 -9.11
N MET A 233 -16.07 8.70 -7.97
CA MET A 233 -16.44 7.31 -7.68
C MET A 233 -17.84 7.18 -7.15
N SER A 234 -18.39 5.96 -7.26
CA SER A 234 -19.60 5.56 -6.52
C SER A 234 -19.32 5.41 -5.02
N SER A 235 -20.39 5.31 -4.23
CA SER A 235 -20.26 4.89 -2.83
C SER A 235 -19.60 3.51 -2.73
N PRO A 236 -18.78 3.25 -1.67
CA PRO A 236 -18.14 1.96 -1.47
C PRO A 236 -19.17 0.87 -1.18
N SER A 237 -18.98 -0.30 -1.79
CA SER A 237 -19.77 -1.51 -1.59
C SER A 237 -18.87 -2.61 -1.04
N LEU A 238 -19.27 -3.24 0.05
CA LEU A 238 -18.54 -4.38 0.63
C LEU A 238 -18.86 -5.64 -0.20
N ILE A 239 -17.85 -6.18 -0.89
CA ILE A 239 -18.02 -7.34 -1.78
C ILE A 239 -17.48 -8.64 -1.18
N LEU A 240 -16.67 -8.54 -0.14
CA LEU A 240 -16.23 -9.66 0.71
C LEU A 240 -16.22 -9.17 2.16
N ASP A 241 -17.05 -9.77 3.00
CA ASP A 241 -17.09 -9.45 4.43
C ASP A 241 -16.39 -10.56 5.24
N MET A 242 -15.29 -10.20 5.89
CA MET A 242 -14.52 -11.10 6.73
C MET A 242 -14.35 -10.55 8.16
N ARG A 243 -15.12 -9.51 8.54
CA ARG A 243 -14.96 -8.82 9.83
C ARG A 243 -15.25 -9.71 11.04
N ASP A 244 -16.17 -10.67 10.89
CA ASP A 244 -16.53 -11.61 11.97
C ASP A 244 -15.48 -12.71 12.18
N VAL A 245 -14.64 -12.99 11.17
CA VAL A 245 -13.61 -14.03 11.20
C VAL A 245 -12.20 -13.48 11.28
N ALA A 246 -12.03 -12.17 11.17
CA ALA A 246 -10.75 -11.51 11.29
C ALA A 246 -10.18 -11.68 12.71
N GLU A 247 -8.97 -12.20 12.80
CA GLU A 247 -8.27 -12.35 14.08
C GLU A 247 -7.80 -10.97 14.56
N LYS A 248 -8.22 -10.59 15.78
CA LYS A 248 -7.70 -9.40 16.45
C LYS A 248 -6.48 -9.81 17.25
N LYS A 249 -5.28 -9.36 16.82
CA LYS A 249 -4.08 -9.54 17.65
C LYS A 249 -4.23 -8.71 18.94
N PRO A 250 -3.81 -9.24 20.09
CA PRO A 250 -3.85 -8.49 21.35
C PRO A 250 -2.91 -7.30 21.25
N ASP A 251 -3.32 -6.20 21.87
CA ASP A 251 -2.51 -4.99 22.03
C ASP A 251 -1.47 -5.22 23.14
N VAL A 252 -0.20 -5.37 22.81
CA VAL A 252 0.87 -5.69 23.78
C VAL A 252 1.95 -4.60 23.77
N TRP A 253 1.55 -3.37 24.05
CA TRP A 253 2.45 -2.21 24.17
C TRP A 253 3.53 -2.35 25.23
N ILE A 254 3.28 -3.19 26.23
CA ILE A 254 4.20 -3.33 27.38
C ILE A 254 5.56 -3.92 26.97
N LEU A 255 5.63 -4.76 25.92
CA LEU A 255 6.87 -5.43 25.52
C LEU A 255 7.95 -4.49 24.99
N PRO A 256 7.69 -3.54 24.06
CA PRO A 256 8.66 -2.53 23.66
C PRO A 256 9.15 -1.66 24.83
N LEU A 257 8.23 -1.23 25.72
CA LEU A 257 8.57 -0.44 26.89
C LEU A 257 9.48 -1.19 27.86
N ILE A 258 9.21 -2.48 28.12
CA ILE A 258 10.05 -3.34 28.97
C ILE A 258 11.45 -3.45 28.37
N LEU A 259 11.55 -3.77 27.07
CA LEU A 259 12.85 -3.91 26.42
C LEU A 259 13.67 -2.63 26.48
N TYR A 260 13.04 -1.49 26.16
CA TYR A 260 13.68 -0.17 26.23
C TYR A 260 14.15 0.14 27.66
N SER A 261 13.29 -0.11 28.66
CA SER A 261 13.62 0.11 30.06
C SER A 261 14.79 -0.75 30.52
N LEU A 262 14.83 -2.02 30.10
CA LEU A 262 15.96 -2.92 30.39
C LEU A 262 17.25 -2.42 29.73
N LEU A 263 17.18 -1.94 28.49
CA LEU A 263 18.35 -1.41 27.77
C LEU A 263 18.89 -0.16 28.47
N VAL A 264 18.03 0.76 28.85
CA VAL A 264 18.41 1.96 29.63
C VAL A 264 19.02 1.54 30.97
N LEU A 265 18.45 0.55 31.67
CA LEU A 265 18.95 0.04 32.93
C LEU A 265 20.38 -0.55 32.76
N VAL A 266 20.62 -1.34 31.70
CA VAL A 266 21.94 -1.90 31.39
C VAL A 266 22.95 -0.78 31.17
N VAL A 267 22.60 0.27 30.41
CA VAL A 267 23.49 1.43 30.20
C VAL A 267 23.79 2.14 31.50
N LEU A 268 22.79 2.38 32.34
CA LEU A 268 22.97 3.02 33.66
C LEU A 268 23.86 2.19 34.60
N ILE A 269 23.64 0.86 34.66
CA ILE A 269 24.47 -0.04 35.48
C ILE A 269 25.91 -0.02 34.97
N THR A 270 26.13 -0.04 33.68
CA THR A 270 27.46 0.05 33.07
C THR A 270 28.17 1.34 33.46
N PHE A 271 27.43 2.48 33.40
CA PHE A 271 27.97 3.78 33.74
C PHE A 271 28.30 3.90 35.24
N VAL A 272 27.41 3.42 36.12
CA VAL A 272 27.57 3.56 37.58
C VAL A 272 28.64 2.61 38.15
N PHE A 273 28.70 1.36 37.65
CA PHE A 273 29.57 0.33 38.22
C PHE A 273 30.86 0.10 37.39
N GLY A 274 31.04 0.80 36.29
CA GLY A 274 32.23 0.72 35.45
C GLY A 274 32.55 -0.71 34.93
N ILE A 275 31.53 -1.52 34.64
CA ILE A 275 31.72 -2.95 34.23
C ILE A 275 32.18 -3.00 32.78
N PRO A 276 33.47 -3.37 32.49
CA PRO A 276 34.06 -3.20 31.16
C PRO A 276 33.37 -4.06 30.08
N ILE A 277 32.85 -5.23 30.42
CA ILE A 277 32.16 -6.12 29.47
C ILE A 277 30.82 -5.56 29.05
N LEU A 278 30.03 -5.07 30.00
CA LEU A 278 28.74 -4.41 29.74
C LEU A 278 28.93 -3.08 28.99
N GLY A 279 30.05 -2.34 29.27
CA GLY A 279 30.41 -1.15 28.50
C GLY A 279 30.61 -1.45 27.03
N LYS A 280 31.35 -2.50 26.70
CA LYS A 280 31.55 -2.93 25.31
C LYS A 280 30.25 -3.33 24.62
N VAL A 281 29.33 -3.99 25.33
CA VAL A 281 28.01 -4.38 24.77
C VAL A 281 27.17 -3.12 24.52
N SER A 282 27.12 -2.17 25.46
CA SER A 282 26.40 -0.90 25.27
C SER A 282 26.99 -0.07 24.14
N ASP A 283 28.32 -0.02 23.99
CA ASP A 283 29.01 0.66 22.89
C ASP A 283 28.67 0.04 21.53
N TRP A 284 28.62 -1.29 21.43
CA TRP A 284 28.21 -1.99 20.22
C TRP A 284 26.74 -1.72 19.85
N ILE A 285 25.85 -1.69 20.84
CA ILE A 285 24.43 -1.35 20.63
C ILE A 285 24.31 0.09 20.14
N LEU A 286 24.96 1.05 20.83
CA LEU A 286 24.95 2.47 20.43
C LEU A 286 25.57 2.68 19.04
N PHE A 287 26.68 2.00 18.73
CA PHE A 287 27.31 2.05 17.44
C PHE A 287 26.42 1.49 16.32
N SER A 288 25.73 0.38 16.59
CA SER A 288 24.75 -0.18 15.63
C SER A 288 23.58 0.75 15.38
N LEU A 289 23.05 1.39 16.44
CA LEU A 289 22.01 2.39 16.33
C LEU A 289 22.46 3.63 15.55
N LEU A 290 23.69 4.11 15.78
CA LEU A 290 24.27 5.22 15.04
C LEU A 290 24.49 4.90 13.56
N ILE A 291 24.90 3.67 13.21
CA ILE A 291 25.01 3.24 11.81
C ILE A 291 23.65 3.23 11.12
N ILE A 292 22.61 2.73 11.80
CA ILE A 292 21.25 2.72 11.27
C ILE A 292 20.75 4.16 11.07
N LEU A 293 20.96 5.04 12.06
CA LEU A 293 20.61 6.46 11.97
C LEU A 293 21.39 7.19 10.84
N SER A 294 22.68 6.94 10.70
CA SER A 294 23.48 7.58 9.64
C SER A 294 23.10 7.12 8.24
N SER A 295 22.67 5.85 8.09
CA SER A 295 22.19 5.34 6.81
C SER A 295 20.84 5.94 6.36
N GLN A 296 20.12 6.59 7.28
CA GLN A 296 18.87 7.30 7.01
C GLN A 296 19.08 8.76 6.59
N LEU A 297 20.26 9.35 6.87
CA LEU A 297 20.58 10.74 6.51
C LEU A 297 21.06 10.91 5.06
N GLU A 298 21.31 9.81 4.35
CA GLU A 298 21.75 9.80 2.94
C GLU A 298 20.63 9.47 1.93
N ILE A 299 19.34 9.58 2.32
CA ILE A 299 18.20 9.35 1.45
C ILE A 299 17.50 10.67 1.12
#